data_b5607f5894ad5327f173d99ac6f208d4
#
_entry.id   b5607f5894ad5327f173d99ac6f208d4
#
_cell.length_a   1.000
_cell.length_b   1.000
_cell.length_c   1.000
_cell.angle_alpha   90.00
_cell.angle_beta   90.00
_cell.angle_gamma   90.00
#
_symmetry.space_group_name_H-M   'P 1'
#
loop_
_entity.id
_entity.type
_entity.pdbx_description
1 polymer ?
#
loop_
_entity_poly.entity_id
_entity_poly.type
_entity_poly.pdbx_seq_one_letter_code
_entity_poly.pdbx_strand_id
1 'polypeptide(L)'
;MCIRDRYRRKLSAALSHLKPDITVSLLRREINFITSLKDGSKKIGELHVNRKNYRNFEKNESNFIKELFAKLWMKSLVRHLKKLDKFVVLSEEDRANWPELQNVKVISNPLPFQSGTFSDLNNKRITAAGRYTYQKGFDLLLEAWSKICNRHPDWELHIYGKGDKTTYEVLAGKWKLKNLFLENATPDMLCKYHESSIFVSSSRFEGFGMVIAEAMACGVPAVSFACPCGPKDIIRDGEDGLLVENGKTEELAEKINYLIENEQIRKEMGKKARINVQRFAEDVIMQQWIQLFNNLLNGTKQ
;
A
#
# COMPACT_ATOMS: atom_id res chain seq x y z
N MET A 1 -29.42 -19.56 13.95
CA MET A 1 -28.01 -19.43 14.37
C MET A 1 -27.36 -18.37 13.49
N CYS A 2 -26.81 -17.33 14.10
CA CYS A 2 -26.17 -16.21 13.36
C CYS A 2 -24.94 -16.73 12.57
N ILE A 3 -24.68 -16.15 11.38
CA ILE A 3 -23.50 -16.47 10.53
C ILE A 3 -22.19 -16.38 11.34
N ARG A 4 -22.10 -15.39 12.23
CA ARG A 4 -20.96 -15.22 13.14
C ARG A 4 -20.74 -16.42 14.07
N ASP A 5 -21.82 -16.96 14.63
CA ASP A 5 -21.71 -18.09 15.58
C ASP A 5 -21.33 -19.37 14.86
N ARG A 6 -21.82 -19.57 13.64
CA ARG A 6 -21.42 -20.70 12.78
C ARG A 6 -19.93 -20.62 12.41
N TYR A 7 -19.43 -19.41 12.06
CA TYR A 7 -18.01 -19.20 11.75
C TYR A 7 -17.16 -19.43 12.99
N ARG A 8 -17.53 -18.87 14.15
CA ARG A 8 -16.83 -19.07 15.42
C ARG A 8 -16.70 -20.55 15.78
N ARG A 9 -17.77 -21.35 15.66
CA ARG A 9 -17.74 -22.80 15.94
C ARG A 9 -16.80 -23.54 15.01
N LYS A 10 -16.84 -23.26 13.70
CA LYS A 10 -15.96 -23.90 12.72
C LYS A 10 -14.49 -23.55 12.98
N LEU A 11 -14.19 -22.29 13.23
CA LEU A 11 -12.81 -21.85 13.53
C LEU A 11 -12.32 -22.45 14.85
N SER A 12 -13.14 -22.47 15.89
CA SER A 12 -12.80 -23.10 17.17
C SER A 12 -12.48 -24.60 17.00
N ALA A 13 -13.31 -25.34 16.27
CA ALA A 13 -13.08 -26.76 16.02
C ALA A 13 -11.79 -26.99 15.23
N ALA A 14 -11.52 -26.19 14.19
CA ALA A 14 -10.29 -26.27 13.41
C ALA A 14 -9.04 -26.00 14.26
N LEU A 15 -9.03 -24.95 15.08
CA LEU A 15 -7.91 -24.61 15.93
C LEU A 15 -7.69 -25.66 17.03
N SER A 16 -8.77 -26.20 17.61
CA SER A 16 -8.66 -27.29 18.61
C SER A 16 -8.10 -28.58 18.01
N HIS A 17 -8.36 -28.84 16.72
CA HIS A 17 -7.81 -30.00 16.01
C HIS A 17 -6.35 -29.79 15.62
N LEU A 18 -6.01 -28.60 15.05
CA LEU A 18 -4.66 -28.26 14.58
C LEU A 18 -3.67 -27.99 15.73
N LYS A 19 -4.17 -27.51 16.88
CA LYS A 19 -3.36 -27.12 18.05
C LYS A 19 -2.15 -26.24 17.68
N PRO A 20 -2.34 -25.14 16.96
CA PRO A 20 -1.22 -24.28 16.57
C PRO A 20 -0.63 -23.58 17.79
N ASP A 21 0.67 -23.29 17.77
CA ASP A 21 1.32 -22.43 18.77
C ASP A 21 0.94 -20.97 18.58
N ILE A 22 0.79 -20.53 17.30
CA ILE A 22 0.46 -19.17 16.92
C ILE A 22 -0.68 -19.20 15.90
N THR A 23 -1.63 -18.28 16.05
CA THR A 23 -2.69 -18.01 15.07
C THR A 23 -2.57 -16.57 14.59
N VAL A 24 -2.35 -16.38 13.28
CA VAL A 24 -2.34 -15.07 12.63
C VAL A 24 -3.69 -14.82 11.96
N SER A 25 -4.27 -13.66 12.18
CA SER A 25 -5.55 -13.24 11.61
C SER A 25 -5.40 -11.94 10.84
N LEU A 26 -5.96 -11.88 9.63
CA LEU A 26 -6.04 -10.66 8.81
C LEU A 26 -7.19 -9.72 9.24
N LEU A 27 -7.68 -9.87 10.46
CA LEU A 27 -8.63 -8.98 11.14
C LEU A 27 -9.91 -8.66 10.34
N ARG A 28 -10.54 -9.70 9.79
CA ARG A 28 -11.85 -9.54 9.13
C ARG A 28 -12.98 -9.70 10.16
N ARG A 29 -13.81 -10.72 10.02
CA ARG A 29 -14.97 -10.96 10.92
C ARG A 29 -14.56 -11.62 12.24
N GLU A 30 -13.47 -12.36 12.25
CA GLU A 30 -12.96 -13.12 13.39
C GLU A 30 -12.42 -12.26 14.52
N ILE A 31 -12.04 -10.99 14.27
CA ILE A 31 -11.55 -10.07 15.30
C ILE A 31 -12.50 -9.97 16.50
N ASN A 32 -13.81 -10.11 16.28
CA ASN A 32 -14.81 -9.99 17.34
C ASN A 32 -14.81 -11.17 18.33
N PHE A 33 -14.14 -12.29 18.01
CA PHE A 33 -14.18 -13.48 18.85
C PHE A 33 -12.85 -14.27 18.91
N ILE A 34 -11.88 -14.01 18.05
CA ILE A 34 -10.64 -14.80 17.97
C ILE A 34 -9.91 -14.86 19.31
N THR A 35 -9.85 -13.74 20.04
CA THR A 35 -9.22 -13.65 21.35
C THR A 35 -10.01 -14.35 22.47
N SER A 36 -11.23 -14.82 22.19
CA SER A 36 -12.04 -15.59 23.14
C SER A 36 -11.97 -17.11 22.91
N LEU A 37 -11.25 -17.55 21.87
CA LEU A 37 -11.02 -18.96 21.59
C LEU A 37 -9.92 -19.49 22.52
N LYS A 38 -10.22 -20.57 23.25
CA LYS A 38 -9.31 -21.19 24.22
C LYS A 38 -8.62 -22.42 23.60
N ASP A 39 -7.86 -22.20 22.54
CA ASP A 39 -7.12 -23.24 21.81
C ASP A 39 -5.63 -23.30 22.19
N GLY A 40 -5.17 -22.44 23.14
CA GLY A 40 -3.80 -22.38 23.61
C GLY A 40 -2.86 -21.51 22.77
N SER A 41 -3.21 -21.18 21.53
CA SER A 41 -2.32 -20.43 20.64
C SER A 41 -2.22 -18.95 20.98
N LYS A 42 -1.07 -18.35 20.72
CA LYS A 42 -0.86 -16.90 20.70
C LYS A 42 -1.64 -16.28 19.54
N LYS A 43 -2.26 -15.15 19.77
CA LYS A 43 -3.12 -14.48 18.76
C LYS A 43 -2.44 -13.22 18.24
N ILE A 44 -2.11 -13.25 16.95
CA ILE A 44 -1.59 -12.10 16.21
C ILE A 44 -2.68 -11.60 15.27
N GLY A 45 -2.90 -10.29 15.25
CA GLY A 45 -3.72 -9.65 14.24
C GLY A 45 -2.86 -8.84 13.30
N GLU A 46 -3.06 -8.96 12.00
CA GLU A 46 -2.34 -8.21 10.97
C GLU A 46 -3.33 -7.34 10.18
N LEU A 47 -3.03 -6.03 10.02
CA LEU A 47 -3.89 -5.10 9.33
C LEU A 47 -3.22 -4.54 8.08
N HIS A 48 -3.80 -4.85 6.90
CA HIS A 48 -3.32 -4.39 5.58
C HIS A 48 -3.94 -3.09 5.09
N VAL A 49 -4.69 -2.40 5.94
CA VAL A 49 -5.36 -1.11 5.64
C VAL A 49 -5.07 -0.17 6.78
N ASN A 50 -4.80 1.10 6.51
CA ASN A 50 -4.57 2.04 7.61
C ASN A 50 -5.86 2.30 8.42
N ARG A 51 -5.68 2.71 9.69
CA ARG A 51 -6.78 2.97 10.64
C ARG A 51 -7.85 3.92 10.08
N LYS A 52 -7.43 5.00 9.41
CA LYS A 52 -8.35 6.06 8.93
C LYS A 52 -9.28 5.56 7.83
N ASN A 53 -8.83 4.56 7.08
CA ASN A 53 -9.54 3.98 5.94
C ASN A 53 -10.07 2.56 6.22
N TYR A 54 -9.91 2.07 7.46
CA TYR A 54 -10.42 0.77 7.83
C TYR A 54 -11.96 0.82 7.88
N ARG A 55 -12.61 0.13 6.92
CA ARG A 55 -14.05 0.18 6.67
C ARG A 55 -14.54 1.62 6.47
N ASN A 56 -14.04 2.28 5.42
CA ASN A 56 -14.54 3.58 5.00
C ASN A 56 -16.07 3.56 5.02
N PHE A 57 -16.64 4.14 6.06
CA PHE A 57 -17.98 4.66 6.01
C PHE A 57 -17.88 5.86 5.09
N GLU A 58 -18.19 5.64 3.80
CA GLU A 58 -18.04 6.63 2.74
C GLU A 58 -18.52 8.00 3.22
N LYS A 59 -17.65 9.01 3.02
CA LYS A 59 -17.86 10.39 3.44
C LYS A 59 -19.03 11.10 2.73
N ASN A 60 -19.84 10.38 1.98
CA ASN A 60 -20.94 10.93 1.21
C ASN A 60 -22.23 11.01 2.02
N GLU A 61 -22.29 11.82 3.00
CA GLU A 61 -23.39 12.27 3.86
C GLU A 61 -22.98 12.15 5.32
N SER A 62 -22.59 13.27 5.91
CA SER A 62 -22.37 13.41 7.35
C SER A 62 -23.70 13.24 8.09
N ASN A 63 -24.02 12.02 8.46
CA ASN A 63 -25.13 11.73 9.34
C ASN A 63 -24.55 11.46 10.74
N PHE A 64 -24.91 12.30 11.71
CA PHE A 64 -24.50 12.20 13.11
C PHE A 64 -24.62 10.76 13.67
N ILE A 65 -25.65 10.03 13.25
CA ILE A 65 -25.86 8.62 13.66
C ILE A 65 -24.76 7.73 13.11
N LYS A 66 -24.33 7.92 11.84
CA LYS A 66 -23.23 7.14 11.24
C LYS A 66 -21.89 7.43 11.93
N GLU A 67 -21.63 8.68 12.29
CA GLU A 67 -20.41 9.04 13.02
C GLU A 67 -20.38 8.47 14.44
N LEU A 68 -21.49 8.51 15.16
CA LEU A 68 -21.60 7.90 16.48
C LEU A 68 -21.40 6.39 16.40
N PHE A 69 -22.01 5.72 15.42
CA PHE A 69 -21.83 4.30 15.17
C PHE A 69 -20.36 3.97 14.85
N ALA A 70 -19.70 4.76 13.99
CA ALA A 70 -18.29 4.58 13.64
C ALA A 70 -17.38 4.72 14.88
N LYS A 71 -17.64 5.71 15.75
CA LYS A 71 -16.91 5.90 17.02
C LYS A 71 -17.09 4.72 17.98
N LEU A 72 -18.32 4.26 18.17
CA LEU A 72 -18.62 3.11 19.04
C LEU A 72 -17.98 1.83 18.50
N TRP A 73 -18.05 1.65 17.19
CA TRP A 73 -17.44 0.52 16.51
C TRP A 73 -15.91 0.54 16.63
N MET A 74 -15.27 1.70 16.41
CA MET A 74 -13.82 1.87 16.58
C MET A 74 -13.39 1.59 18.04
N LYS A 75 -14.14 2.09 19.02
CA LYS A 75 -13.90 1.78 20.44
C LYS A 75 -14.00 0.28 20.73
N SER A 76 -14.96 -0.39 20.10
CA SER A 76 -15.09 -1.85 20.20
C SER A 76 -13.90 -2.57 19.54
N LEU A 77 -13.47 -2.14 18.35
CA LEU A 77 -12.31 -2.69 17.65
C LEU A 77 -11.05 -2.57 18.53
N VAL A 78 -10.73 -1.38 19.02
CA VAL A 78 -9.57 -1.13 19.89
C VAL A 78 -9.59 -2.05 21.11
N ARG A 79 -10.77 -2.29 21.71
CA ARG A 79 -10.93 -3.22 22.85
C ARG A 79 -10.56 -4.68 22.48
N HIS A 80 -10.87 -5.09 21.24
CA HIS A 80 -10.51 -6.44 20.77
C HIS A 80 -9.02 -6.52 20.41
N LEU A 81 -8.47 -5.47 19.78
CA LEU A 81 -7.04 -5.40 19.43
C LEU A 81 -6.14 -5.41 20.66
N LYS A 82 -6.56 -4.77 21.77
CA LYS A 82 -5.83 -4.83 23.08
C LYS A 82 -5.69 -6.24 23.65
N LYS A 83 -6.55 -7.17 23.25
CA LYS A 83 -6.54 -8.56 23.75
C LYS A 83 -5.66 -9.48 22.90
N LEU A 84 -5.14 -9.02 21.77
CA LEU A 84 -4.18 -9.78 20.97
C LEU A 84 -2.82 -9.80 21.65
N ASP A 85 -2.07 -10.90 21.50
CA ASP A 85 -0.68 -10.96 21.96
C ASP A 85 0.18 -9.93 21.21
N LYS A 86 -0.04 -9.78 19.87
CA LYS A 86 0.52 -8.70 19.06
C LYS A 86 -0.46 -8.26 17.97
N PHE A 87 -0.38 -6.97 17.65
CA PHE A 87 -1.09 -6.36 16.53
C PHE A 87 -0.06 -5.81 15.55
N VAL A 88 -0.03 -6.36 14.34
CA VAL A 88 0.93 -6.00 13.29
C VAL A 88 0.28 -5.00 12.33
N VAL A 89 1.00 -3.93 12.05
CA VAL A 89 0.69 -2.92 11.03
C VAL A 89 1.86 -2.79 10.05
N LEU A 90 1.61 -2.20 8.88
CA LEU A 90 2.58 -2.24 7.78
C LEU A 90 3.56 -1.05 7.76
N SER A 91 3.28 0.03 8.52
CA SER A 91 4.06 1.26 8.50
C SER A 91 4.16 1.92 9.86
N GLU A 92 5.21 2.70 10.08
CA GLU A 92 5.39 3.48 11.31
C GLU A 92 4.31 4.56 11.44
N GLU A 93 3.88 5.15 10.32
CA GLU A 93 2.78 6.11 10.32
C GLU A 93 1.46 5.47 10.79
N ASP A 94 1.16 4.22 10.38
CA ASP A 94 -0.04 3.55 10.86
C ASP A 94 0.09 3.16 12.33
N ARG A 95 1.28 2.75 12.80
CA ARG A 95 1.53 2.53 14.24
C ARG A 95 1.19 3.77 15.06
N ALA A 96 1.61 4.94 14.62
CA ALA A 96 1.32 6.21 15.30
C ALA A 96 -0.19 6.54 15.35
N ASN A 97 -0.98 5.98 14.46
CA ASN A 97 -2.44 6.11 14.46
C ASN A 97 -3.14 5.27 15.56
N TRP A 98 -2.41 4.38 16.27
CA TRP A 98 -2.95 3.50 17.32
C TRP A 98 -2.36 3.81 18.71
N PRO A 99 -2.43 5.06 19.20
CA PRO A 99 -1.79 5.46 20.47
C PRO A 99 -2.36 4.73 21.68
N GLU A 100 -3.56 4.14 21.58
CA GLU A 100 -4.21 3.43 22.67
C GLU A 100 -3.68 1.98 22.86
N LEU A 101 -2.86 1.49 21.91
CA LEU A 101 -2.35 0.11 21.87
C LEU A 101 -0.86 0.07 22.22
N GLN A 102 -0.48 -0.79 23.13
CA GLN A 102 0.93 -1.04 23.51
C GLN A 102 1.52 -2.29 22.85
N ASN A 103 0.65 -3.10 22.24
CA ASN A 103 1.02 -4.37 21.61
C ASN A 103 1.22 -4.27 20.09
N VAL A 104 1.40 -3.06 19.56
CA VAL A 104 1.60 -2.83 18.12
C VAL A 104 3.05 -3.13 17.74
N LYS A 105 3.23 -3.84 16.63
CA LYS A 105 4.51 -4.09 15.97
C LYS A 105 4.40 -3.67 14.51
N VAL A 106 5.42 -3.03 13.97
CA VAL A 106 5.51 -2.75 12.53
C VAL A 106 6.28 -3.90 11.88
N ILE A 107 5.66 -4.54 10.89
CA ILE A 107 6.29 -5.46 9.94
C ILE A 107 5.66 -5.16 8.58
N SER A 108 6.47 -4.66 7.68
CA SER A 108 6.02 -4.29 6.33
C SER A 108 5.76 -5.52 5.46
N ASN A 109 5.04 -5.32 4.34
CA ASN A 109 4.89 -6.38 3.36
C ASN A 109 6.25 -6.68 2.68
N PRO A 110 6.58 -7.94 2.42
CA PRO A 110 7.75 -8.30 1.63
C PRO A 110 7.54 -7.96 0.15
N LEU A 111 8.64 -7.72 -0.56
CA LEU A 111 8.63 -7.67 -2.02
C LEU A 111 8.12 -9.01 -2.58
N PRO A 112 7.21 -8.99 -3.56
CA PRO A 112 6.63 -10.22 -4.12
C PRO A 112 7.59 -10.96 -5.07
N PHE A 113 8.71 -10.32 -5.43
CA PHE A 113 9.74 -10.87 -6.31
C PHE A 113 11.10 -10.20 -6.06
N GLN A 114 12.16 -10.89 -6.46
CA GLN A 114 13.48 -10.30 -6.63
C GLN A 114 13.72 -10.13 -8.14
N SER A 115 13.98 -8.90 -8.58
CA SER A 115 14.28 -8.66 -9.98
C SER A 115 15.76 -8.96 -10.27
N GLY A 116 16.00 -9.92 -11.18
CA GLY A 116 17.35 -10.22 -11.68
C GLY A 116 17.83 -9.25 -12.74
N THR A 117 16.92 -8.49 -13.36
CA THR A 117 17.17 -7.47 -14.36
C THR A 117 16.57 -6.14 -13.92
N PHE A 118 17.04 -5.04 -14.52
CA PHE A 118 16.62 -3.69 -14.11
C PHE A 118 16.33 -2.85 -15.34
N SER A 119 15.48 -1.83 -15.18
CA SER A 119 15.28 -0.83 -16.21
C SER A 119 16.58 -0.04 -16.43
N ASP A 120 16.91 0.20 -17.69
CA ASP A 120 18.01 1.12 -18.07
C ASP A 120 17.59 2.60 -18.03
N LEU A 121 16.29 2.84 -17.80
CA LEU A 121 15.65 4.16 -17.71
C LEU A 121 15.78 5.02 -18.97
N ASN A 122 16.00 4.40 -20.13
CA ASN A 122 16.13 5.09 -21.42
C ASN A 122 14.79 5.27 -22.13
N ASN A 123 13.81 4.39 -21.84
CA ASN A 123 12.48 4.48 -22.43
C ASN A 123 11.76 5.76 -21.95
N LYS A 124 11.10 6.44 -22.87
CA LYS A 124 10.30 7.63 -22.55
C LYS A 124 8.91 7.23 -22.05
N ARG A 125 8.88 6.37 -21.01
CA ARG A 125 7.66 5.80 -20.46
C ARG A 125 7.54 6.04 -18.97
N ILE A 126 6.37 6.54 -18.60
CA ILE A 126 5.91 6.68 -17.22
C ILE A 126 4.87 5.61 -16.97
N THR A 127 4.97 4.91 -15.85
CA THR A 127 4.02 3.87 -15.49
C THR A 127 3.36 4.18 -14.15
N ALA A 128 2.06 3.93 -14.08
CA ALA A 128 1.29 3.86 -12.84
C ALA A 128 0.54 2.53 -12.79
N ALA A 129 0.32 1.99 -11.59
CA ALA A 129 -0.36 0.71 -11.42
C ALA A 129 -1.32 0.70 -10.24
N GLY A 130 -2.50 0.09 -10.44
CA GLY A 130 -3.48 -0.05 -9.37
C GLY A 130 -4.90 -0.25 -9.89
N ARG A 131 -5.86 -0.44 -8.99
CA ARG A 131 -7.26 -0.54 -9.37
C ARG A 131 -7.78 0.84 -9.85
N TYR A 132 -8.61 0.87 -10.87
CA TYR A 132 -9.33 2.08 -11.28
C TYR A 132 -10.40 2.43 -10.23
N THR A 133 -9.99 3.10 -9.16
CA THR A 133 -10.84 3.48 -8.02
C THR A 133 -10.44 4.85 -7.49
N TYR A 134 -11.35 5.50 -6.78
CA TYR A 134 -11.10 6.77 -6.11
C TYR A 134 -9.81 6.77 -5.26
N GLN A 135 -9.53 5.64 -4.58
CA GLN A 135 -8.34 5.48 -3.76
C GLN A 135 -7.05 5.77 -4.53
N LYS A 136 -6.94 5.25 -5.76
CA LYS A 136 -5.71 5.34 -6.56
C LYS A 136 -5.47 6.71 -7.20
N GLY A 137 -6.47 7.59 -7.20
CA GLY A 137 -6.31 8.98 -7.59
C GLY A 137 -5.86 9.19 -9.04
N PHE A 138 -6.21 8.29 -9.95
CA PHE A 138 -5.80 8.43 -11.35
C PHE A 138 -6.40 9.66 -12.02
N ASP A 139 -7.51 10.19 -11.54
CA ASP A 139 -8.04 11.50 -11.93
C ASP A 139 -7.03 12.63 -11.65
N LEU A 140 -6.36 12.60 -10.49
CA LEU A 140 -5.30 13.55 -10.13
C LEU A 140 -4.04 13.35 -11.00
N LEU A 141 -3.72 12.11 -11.36
CA LEU A 141 -2.61 11.81 -12.27
C LEU A 141 -2.91 12.33 -13.69
N LEU A 142 -4.13 12.16 -14.19
CA LEU A 142 -4.53 12.70 -15.49
C LEU A 142 -4.45 14.23 -15.50
N GLU A 143 -4.85 14.89 -14.42
CA GLU A 143 -4.70 16.33 -14.26
C GLU A 143 -3.22 16.77 -14.31
N ALA A 144 -2.33 16.08 -13.60
CA ALA A 144 -0.89 16.33 -13.69
C ALA A 144 -0.36 16.07 -15.11
N TRP A 145 -0.79 14.97 -15.76
CA TRP A 145 -0.39 14.63 -17.12
C TRP A 145 -0.82 15.67 -18.15
N SER A 146 -1.95 16.35 -17.96
CA SER A 146 -2.39 17.44 -18.84
C SER A 146 -1.39 18.59 -18.94
N LYS A 147 -0.54 18.77 -17.92
CA LYS A 147 0.51 19.79 -17.85
C LYS A 147 1.84 19.31 -18.42
N ILE A 148 1.98 17.99 -18.67
CA ILE A 148 3.21 17.33 -19.10
C ILE A 148 3.15 16.99 -20.60
N CYS A 149 2.06 16.37 -21.05
CA CYS A 149 1.99 15.69 -22.35
C CYS A 149 2.25 16.60 -23.57
N ASN A 150 1.95 17.90 -23.49
CA ASN A 150 2.26 18.85 -24.56
C ASN A 150 3.71 19.36 -24.53
N ARG A 151 4.35 19.37 -23.35
CA ARG A 151 5.74 19.79 -23.18
C ARG A 151 6.72 18.66 -23.57
N HIS A 152 6.31 17.42 -23.33
CA HIS A 152 7.08 16.21 -23.62
C HIS A 152 6.29 15.26 -24.53
N PRO A 153 6.09 15.63 -25.82
CA PRO A 153 5.22 14.88 -26.73
C PRO A 153 5.76 13.50 -27.15
N ASP A 154 6.96 13.18 -26.76
CA ASP A 154 7.64 11.91 -27.00
C ASP A 154 7.61 10.99 -25.75
N TRP A 155 7.04 11.45 -24.63
CA TRP A 155 6.80 10.64 -23.45
C TRP A 155 5.39 10.07 -23.42
N GLU A 156 5.27 8.87 -22.85
CA GLU A 156 4.02 8.12 -22.72
C GLU A 156 3.67 7.89 -21.27
N LEU A 157 2.38 8.00 -20.92
CA LEU A 157 1.86 7.58 -19.62
C LEU A 157 1.00 6.31 -19.79
N HIS A 158 1.43 5.22 -19.16
CA HIS A 158 0.70 3.95 -19.10
C HIS A 158 0.16 3.71 -17.71
N ILE A 159 -1.15 3.51 -17.58
CA ILE A 159 -1.82 3.19 -16.32
C ILE A 159 -2.37 1.78 -16.39
N TYR A 160 -1.76 0.84 -15.65
CA TYR A 160 -2.17 -0.56 -15.62
C TYR A 160 -3.11 -0.83 -14.45
N GLY A 161 -4.29 -1.38 -14.74
CA GLY A 161 -5.24 -1.61 -13.66
C GLY A 161 -6.44 -2.47 -13.97
N LYS A 162 -7.13 -2.87 -12.88
CA LYS A 162 -8.42 -3.54 -12.94
C LYS A 162 -9.51 -2.58 -12.46
N GLY A 163 -10.64 -2.59 -13.14
CA GLY A 163 -11.81 -1.78 -12.79
C GLY A 163 -12.39 -1.04 -13.99
N ASP A 164 -13.38 -0.20 -13.72
CA ASP A 164 -14.03 0.63 -14.75
C ASP A 164 -13.17 1.85 -15.07
N LYS A 165 -12.85 2.04 -16.35
CA LYS A 165 -12.03 3.13 -16.88
C LYS A 165 -12.84 4.31 -17.42
N THR A 166 -14.15 4.15 -17.56
CA THR A 166 -15.03 5.10 -18.25
C THR A 166 -14.84 6.54 -17.76
N THR A 167 -14.77 6.75 -16.46
CA THR A 167 -14.54 8.08 -15.88
C THR A 167 -13.21 8.68 -16.34
N TYR A 168 -12.16 7.89 -16.42
CA TYR A 168 -10.81 8.35 -16.82
C TYR A 168 -10.72 8.58 -18.32
N GLU A 169 -11.42 7.79 -19.14
CA GLU A 169 -11.55 7.99 -20.58
C GLU A 169 -12.28 9.31 -20.89
N VAL A 170 -13.35 9.61 -20.17
CA VAL A 170 -14.07 10.89 -20.28
C VAL A 170 -13.17 12.07 -19.91
N LEU A 171 -12.40 11.96 -18.82
CA LEU A 171 -11.44 13.01 -18.40
C LEU A 171 -10.34 13.20 -19.44
N ALA A 172 -9.79 12.11 -19.98
CA ALA A 172 -8.77 12.14 -21.02
C ALA A 172 -9.27 12.86 -22.28
N GLY A 173 -10.48 12.57 -22.73
CA GLY A 173 -11.12 13.26 -23.85
C GLY A 173 -11.38 14.73 -23.57
N LYS A 174 -11.91 15.07 -22.38
CA LYS A 174 -12.17 16.45 -21.97
C LYS A 174 -10.90 17.31 -21.98
N TRP A 175 -9.79 16.78 -21.49
CA TRP A 175 -8.51 17.49 -21.43
C TRP A 175 -7.63 17.28 -22.66
N LYS A 176 -8.13 16.53 -23.67
CA LYS A 176 -7.41 16.21 -24.91
C LYS A 176 -6.01 15.66 -24.66
N LEU A 177 -5.90 14.75 -23.68
CA LEU A 177 -4.63 14.16 -23.28
C LEU A 177 -4.04 13.33 -24.42
N LYS A 178 -2.76 13.54 -24.68
CA LYS A 178 -1.98 12.78 -25.66
C LYS A 178 -1.09 11.76 -24.97
N ASN A 179 -0.75 10.69 -25.68
CA ASN A 179 0.18 9.65 -25.22
C ASN A 179 -0.21 9.07 -23.84
N LEU A 180 -1.50 8.92 -23.61
CA LEU A 180 -2.07 8.28 -22.43
C LEU A 180 -2.66 6.93 -22.81
N PHE A 181 -2.28 5.88 -22.09
CA PHE A 181 -2.73 4.52 -22.30
C PHE A 181 -3.35 3.99 -21.02
N LEU A 182 -4.67 3.80 -21.03
CA LEU A 182 -5.43 3.20 -19.92
C LEU A 182 -5.50 1.68 -20.14
N GLU A 183 -4.59 0.96 -19.53
CA GLU A 183 -4.36 -0.45 -19.76
C GLU A 183 -5.17 -1.35 -18.80
N ASN A 184 -5.38 -2.60 -19.20
CA ASN A 184 -5.90 -3.62 -18.32
C ASN A 184 -4.81 -4.09 -17.35
N ALA A 185 -5.23 -4.69 -16.23
CA ALA A 185 -4.28 -5.37 -15.35
C ALA A 185 -3.60 -6.52 -16.14
N THR A 186 -2.31 -6.63 -15.96
CA THR A 186 -1.48 -7.68 -16.55
C THR A 186 -0.80 -8.51 -15.45
N PRO A 187 -0.62 -9.82 -15.62
CA PRO A 187 0.22 -10.61 -14.73
C PRO A 187 1.71 -10.28 -14.89
N ASP A 188 2.09 -9.66 -16.01
CA ASP A 188 3.47 -9.36 -16.38
C ASP A 188 3.85 -7.91 -16.05
N MET A 189 3.52 -7.47 -14.82
CA MET A 189 3.89 -6.12 -14.36
C MET A 189 5.40 -5.92 -14.26
N LEU A 190 6.15 -6.99 -14.00
CA LEU A 190 7.60 -6.94 -13.94
C LEU A 190 8.21 -6.40 -15.23
N CYS A 191 7.80 -6.93 -16.41
CA CYS A 191 8.22 -6.39 -17.71
C CYS A 191 7.80 -4.92 -17.87
N LYS A 192 6.61 -4.53 -17.40
CA LYS A 192 6.15 -3.15 -17.51
C LYS A 192 6.98 -2.18 -16.68
N TYR A 193 7.45 -2.61 -15.51
CA TYR A 193 8.42 -1.82 -14.74
C TYR A 193 9.77 -1.70 -15.48
N HIS A 194 10.28 -2.79 -16.08
CA HIS A 194 11.53 -2.74 -16.85
C HIS A 194 11.44 -1.84 -18.09
N GLU A 195 10.26 -1.73 -18.71
CA GLU A 195 10.00 -0.84 -19.84
C GLU A 195 9.84 0.65 -19.42
N SER A 196 9.87 0.94 -18.12
CA SER A 196 9.55 2.27 -17.58
C SER A 196 10.79 3.01 -17.12
N SER A 197 10.76 4.34 -17.21
CA SER A 197 11.79 5.22 -16.69
C SER A 197 11.38 5.97 -15.42
N ILE A 198 10.07 6.12 -15.19
CA ILE A 198 9.50 6.77 -14.00
C ILE A 198 8.26 5.97 -13.59
N PHE A 199 8.11 5.73 -12.30
CA PHE A 199 6.86 5.22 -11.74
C PHE A 199 6.11 6.33 -11.01
N VAL A 200 4.78 6.41 -11.15
CA VAL A 200 3.98 7.42 -10.47
C VAL A 200 2.89 6.78 -9.62
N SER A 201 2.78 7.23 -8.36
CA SER A 201 1.68 6.87 -7.47
C SER A 201 0.92 8.11 -7.03
N SER A 202 -0.30 8.26 -7.54
CA SER A 202 -1.22 9.37 -7.24
C SER A 202 -2.26 9.01 -6.18
N SER A 203 -2.03 7.97 -5.40
CA SER A 203 -3.01 7.46 -4.44
C SER A 203 -3.35 8.48 -3.37
N ARG A 204 -4.65 8.58 -3.05
CA ARG A 204 -5.14 9.43 -1.95
C ARG A 204 -4.83 8.85 -0.58
N PHE A 205 -4.71 7.52 -0.50
CA PHE A 205 -4.31 6.77 0.70
C PHE A 205 -3.88 5.36 0.31
N GLU A 206 -3.00 4.77 1.11
CA GLU A 206 -2.51 3.40 0.95
C GLU A 206 -2.58 2.61 2.27
N GLY A 207 -2.37 1.31 2.20
CA GLY A 207 -2.02 0.49 3.35
C GLY A 207 -0.52 0.35 3.51
N PHE A 208 0.18 0.19 2.35
CA PHE A 208 1.64 0.17 2.26
C PHE A 208 2.12 0.80 0.95
N GLY A 209 1.55 0.41 -0.21
CA GLY A 209 1.96 0.92 -1.52
C GLY A 209 2.91 -0.04 -2.25
N MET A 210 2.58 -1.34 -2.26
CA MET A 210 3.40 -2.39 -2.87
C MET A 210 3.93 -2.05 -4.26
N VAL A 211 3.09 -1.47 -5.13
CA VAL A 211 3.46 -1.10 -6.51
C VAL A 211 4.61 -0.10 -6.58
N ILE A 212 4.80 0.74 -5.55
CA ILE A 212 5.94 1.65 -5.43
C ILE A 212 7.21 0.82 -5.18
N ALA A 213 7.17 -0.06 -4.19
CA ALA A 213 8.30 -0.93 -3.85
C ALA A 213 8.67 -1.87 -5.01
N GLU A 214 7.68 -2.39 -5.73
CA GLU A 214 7.87 -3.21 -6.92
C GLU A 214 8.61 -2.47 -8.04
N ALA A 215 8.19 -1.24 -8.37
CA ALA A 215 8.87 -0.41 -9.36
C ALA A 215 10.30 -0.07 -8.94
N MET A 216 10.51 0.30 -7.67
CA MET A 216 11.84 0.57 -7.11
C MET A 216 12.75 -0.67 -7.15
N ALA A 217 12.21 -1.88 -6.94
CA ALA A 217 12.95 -3.14 -7.05
C ALA A 217 13.46 -3.40 -8.49
N CYS A 218 12.76 -2.86 -9.49
CA CYS A 218 13.18 -2.87 -10.89
C CYS A 218 14.13 -1.72 -11.25
N GLY A 219 14.54 -0.90 -10.29
CA GLY A 219 15.42 0.25 -10.50
C GLY A 219 14.71 1.47 -11.08
N VAL A 220 13.37 1.52 -11.02
CA VAL A 220 12.57 2.65 -11.50
C VAL A 220 12.29 3.61 -10.35
N PRO A 221 12.78 4.86 -10.41
CA PRO A 221 12.50 5.85 -9.38
C PRO A 221 11.01 6.21 -9.37
N ALA A 222 10.46 6.37 -8.16
CA ALA A 222 9.07 6.68 -7.98
C ALA A 222 8.83 8.16 -7.67
N VAL A 223 7.80 8.75 -8.27
CA VAL A 223 7.22 10.04 -7.84
C VAL A 223 5.85 9.73 -7.22
N SER A 224 5.65 10.09 -5.97
CA SER A 224 4.44 9.70 -5.24
C SER A 224 3.87 10.83 -4.41
N PHE A 225 2.54 10.92 -4.32
CA PHE A 225 1.96 11.65 -3.22
C PHE A 225 2.41 11.06 -1.88
N ALA A 226 2.76 11.92 -0.92
CA ALA A 226 3.01 11.59 0.48
C ALA A 226 1.68 11.30 1.19
N CYS A 227 0.84 10.43 0.56
CA CYS A 227 -0.46 10.09 1.11
C CYS A 227 -0.33 9.28 2.40
N PRO A 228 -1.39 9.23 3.24
CA PRO A 228 -1.35 8.48 4.49
C PRO A 228 -1.01 7.00 4.27
N CYS A 229 -0.01 6.54 5.02
CA CYS A 229 0.54 5.20 5.15
C CYS A 229 1.16 4.62 3.87
N GLY A 230 2.46 4.39 3.94
CA GLY A 230 3.24 3.65 2.95
C GLY A 230 4.23 4.48 2.15
N PRO A 231 3.86 5.44 1.30
CA PRO A 231 4.84 6.12 0.44
C PRO A 231 6.02 6.73 1.20
N LYS A 232 5.78 7.36 2.35
CA LYS A 232 6.81 7.93 3.23
C LYS A 232 7.69 6.89 3.95
N ASP A 233 7.19 5.65 4.09
CA ASP A 233 7.96 4.53 4.64
C ASP A 233 8.81 3.84 3.54
N ILE A 234 8.40 3.99 2.25
CA ILE A 234 9.05 3.35 1.12
C ILE A 234 10.05 4.27 0.45
N ILE A 235 9.71 5.54 0.25
CA ILE A 235 10.52 6.52 -0.49
C ILE A 235 11.30 7.40 0.48
N ARG A 236 12.61 7.49 0.26
CA ARG A 236 13.47 8.53 0.83
C ARG A 236 13.51 9.71 -0.13
N ASP A 237 12.76 10.76 0.20
CA ASP A 237 12.59 11.91 -0.69
C ASP A 237 13.92 12.52 -1.13
N GLY A 238 14.06 12.76 -2.43
CA GLY A 238 15.28 13.29 -3.06
C GLY A 238 16.43 12.28 -3.19
N GLU A 239 16.34 11.10 -2.58
CA GLU A 239 17.39 10.08 -2.63
C GLU A 239 17.05 8.96 -3.61
N ASP A 240 15.93 8.25 -3.41
CA ASP A 240 15.53 7.06 -4.15
C ASP A 240 14.17 7.20 -4.83
N GLY A 241 13.56 8.37 -4.72
CA GLY A 241 12.30 8.78 -5.32
C GLY A 241 11.96 10.20 -4.87
N LEU A 242 10.79 10.68 -5.28
CA LEU A 242 10.31 12.02 -4.95
C LEU A 242 8.93 11.94 -4.29
N LEU A 243 8.77 12.63 -3.17
CA LEU A 243 7.51 12.80 -2.49
C LEU A 243 6.90 14.17 -2.81
N VAL A 244 5.59 14.18 -2.93
CA VAL A 244 4.78 15.37 -3.23
C VAL A 244 3.67 15.48 -2.20
N GLU A 245 3.31 16.67 -1.77
CA GLU A 245 2.18 16.87 -0.87
C GLU A 245 0.90 16.24 -1.44
N ASN A 246 0.16 15.52 -0.58
CA ASN A 246 -0.99 14.73 -1.01
C ASN A 246 -2.05 15.59 -1.71
N GLY A 247 -2.35 15.27 -2.98
CA GLY A 247 -3.35 15.96 -3.80
C GLY A 247 -2.83 17.20 -4.56
N LYS A 248 -1.56 17.57 -4.43
CA LYS A 248 -0.96 18.69 -5.17
C LYS A 248 -0.56 18.26 -6.58
N THR A 249 -1.48 18.36 -7.53
CA THR A 249 -1.30 17.91 -8.91
C THR A 249 -0.27 18.74 -9.69
N GLU A 250 -0.14 20.04 -9.38
CA GLU A 250 0.90 20.91 -9.92
C GLU A 250 2.29 20.42 -9.53
N GLU A 251 2.52 20.20 -8.24
CA GLU A 251 3.80 19.73 -7.73
C GLU A 251 4.13 18.33 -8.26
N LEU A 252 3.11 17.47 -8.41
CA LEU A 252 3.28 16.15 -9.03
C LEU A 252 3.80 16.28 -10.46
N ALA A 253 3.21 17.18 -11.25
CA ALA A 253 3.65 17.45 -12.62
C ALA A 253 5.07 18.02 -12.66
N GLU A 254 5.43 18.95 -11.76
CA GLU A 254 6.78 19.52 -11.66
C GLU A 254 7.83 18.45 -11.34
N LYS A 255 7.57 17.57 -10.37
CA LYS A 255 8.49 16.49 -10.00
C LYS A 255 8.65 15.45 -11.11
N ILE A 256 7.58 15.15 -11.85
CA ILE A 256 7.65 14.27 -13.03
C ILE A 256 8.49 14.95 -14.12
N ASN A 257 8.22 16.22 -14.46
CA ASN A 257 9.01 16.99 -15.43
C ASN A 257 10.48 17.04 -15.04
N TYR A 258 10.78 17.24 -13.75
CA TYR A 258 12.16 17.25 -13.25
C TYR A 258 12.89 15.92 -13.57
N LEU A 259 12.27 14.77 -13.37
CA LEU A 259 12.88 13.48 -13.72
C LEU A 259 12.91 13.23 -15.24
N ILE A 260 11.97 13.75 -16.01
CA ILE A 260 11.99 13.69 -17.48
C ILE A 260 13.24 14.44 -18.01
N GLU A 261 13.46 15.65 -17.54
CA GLU A 261 14.48 16.58 -18.04
C GLU A 261 15.89 16.27 -17.51
N ASN A 262 16.01 15.52 -16.40
CA ASN A 262 17.28 15.25 -15.75
C ASN A 262 17.59 13.74 -15.75
N GLU A 263 18.01 13.23 -16.91
CA GLU A 263 18.28 11.79 -17.11
C GLU A 263 19.30 11.24 -16.12
N GLN A 264 20.40 11.97 -15.87
CA GLN A 264 21.44 11.52 -14.96
C GLN A 264 20.91 11.36 -13.53
N ILE A 265 20.13 12.34 -13.05
CA ILE A 265 19.50 12.29 -11.73
C ILE A 265 18.52 11.11 -11.66
N ARG A 266 17.69 10.91 -12.70
CA ARG A 266 16.76 9.80 -12.80
C ARG A 266 17.49 8.45 -12.69
N LYS A 267 18.61 8.28 -13.40
CA LYS A 267 19.43 7.06 -13.36
C LYS A 267 20.09 6.83 -12.00
N GLU A 268 20.62 7.86 -11.38
CA GLU A 268 21.19 7.76 -10.03
C GLU A 268 20.15 7.43 -8.98
N MET A 269 18.99 8.08 -9.05
CA MET A 269 17.85 7.82 -8.16
C MET A 269 17.35 6.38 -8.32
N GLY A 270 17.24 5.88 -9.56
CA GLY A 270 16.85 4.49 -9.83
C GLY A 270 17.84 3.46 -9.26
N LYS A 271 19.14 3.72 -9.31
CA LYS A 271 20.16 2.88 -8.67
C LYS A 271 19.98 2.84 -7.15
N LYS A 272 19.73 3.99 -6.51
CA LYS A 272 19.48 4.06 -5.07
C LYS A 272 18.17 3.40 -4.69
N ALA A 273 17.10 3.58 -5.50
CA ALA A 273 15.80 2.93 -5.31
C ALA A 273 15.96 1.42 -5.21
N ARG A 274 16.67 0.80 -6.16
CA ARG A 274 16.94 -0.62 -6.18
C ARG A 274 17.66 -1.13 -4.93
N ILE A 275 18.62 -0.38 -4.43
CA ILE A 275 19.41 -0.75 -3.24
C ILE A 275 18.56 -0.57 -1.98
N ASN A 276 17.94 0.58 -1.83
CA ASN A 276 17.23 0.93 -0.60
C ASN A 276 15.97 0.09 -0.37
N VAL A 277 15.29 -0.30 -1.44
CA VAL A 277 14.06 -1.11 -1.34
C VAL A 277 14.33 -2.53 -0.83
N GLN A 278 15.59 -3.02 -0.86
CA GLN A 278 15.96 -4.34 -0.36
C GLN A 278 15.69 -4.52 1.14
N ARG A 279 15.46 -3.45 1.89
CA ARG A 279 14.98 -3.54 3.27
C ARG A 279 13.60 -4.20 3.40
N PHE A 280 12.88 -4.33 2.28
CA PHE A 280 11.63 -5.06 2.14
C PHE A 280 11.78 -6.42 1.45
N ALA A 281 13.02 -6.90 1.24
CA ALA A 281 13.25 -8.23 0.69
C ALA A 281 12.59 -9.30 1.56
N GLU A 282 12.16 -10.39 0.93
CA GLU A 282 11.39 -11.43 1.59
C GLU A 282 12.12 -12.00 2.82
N ASP A 283 13.40 -12.30 2.69
CA ASP A 283 14.25 -12.82 3.76
C ASP A 283 14.34 -11.84 4.95
N VAL A 284 14.50 -10.54 4.67
CA VAL A 284 14.55 -9.48 5.70
C VAL A 284 13.22 -9.38 6.46
N ILE A 285 12.11 -9.38 5.75
CA ILE A 285 10.78 -9.31 6.39
C ILE A 285 10.45 -10.60 7.13
N MET A 286 10.76 -11.77 6.55
CA MET A 286 10.51 -13.05 7.21
C MET A 286 11.33 -13.23 8.48
N GLN A 287 12.57 -12.71 8.56
CA GLN A 287 13.34 -12.68 9.80
C GLN A 287 12.63 -11.89 10.90
N GLN A 288 11.96 -10.78 10.59
CA GLN A 288 11.18 -10.03 11.57
C GLN A 288 9.98 -10.84 12.10
N TRP A 289 9.31 -11.60 11.22
CA TRP A 289 8.23 -12.51 11.64
C TRP A 289 8.75 -13.66 12.52
N ILE A 290 9.85 -14.31 12.14
CA ILE A 290 10.49 -15.37 12.91
C ILE A 290 10.87 -14.87 14.30
N GLN A 291 11.47 -13.68 14.39
CA GLN A 291 11.82 -13.06 15.67
C GLN A 291 10.57 -12.79 16.52
N LEU A 292 9.49 -12.27 15.91
CA LEU A 292 8.22 -12.04 16.60
C LEU A 292 7.65 -13.35 17.16
N PHE A 293 7.62 -14.41 16.36
CA PHE A 293 7.12 -15.73 16.78
C PHE A 293 7.94 -16.30 17.92
N ASN A 294 9.27 -16.30 17.80
CA ASN A 294 10.17 -16.79 18.86
C ASN A 294 9.98 -16.02 20.18
N ASN A 295 9.85 -14.70 20.12
CA ASN A 295 9.62 -13.87 21.31
C ASN A 295 8.29 -14.21 22.00
N LEU A 296 7.24 -14.51 21.23
CA LEU A 296 5.94 -14.90 21.78
C LEU A 296 5.93 -16.29 22.39
N LEU A 297 6.66 -17.24 21.82
CA LEU A 297 6.74 -18.62 22.31
C LEU A 297 7.66 -18.75 23.52
N ASN A 298 8.77 -18.03 23.53
CA ASN A 298 9.77 -18.08 24.62
C ASN A 298 9.46 -17.16 25.82
N GLY A 299 8.33 -16.43 25.75
CA GLY A 299 7.87 -15.61 26.87
C GLY A 299 8.69 -14.36 27.16
N THR A 300 9.54 -13.90 26.25
CA THR A 300 10.33 -12.67 26.40
C THR A 300 9.39 -11.46 26.29
N LYS A 301 9.09 -10.86 27.45
CA LYS A 301 8.43 -9.53 27.49
C LYS A 301 9.46 -8.52 26.99
N GLN A 302 9.22 -7.93 25.82
CA GLN A 302 9.80 -6.65 25.40
C GLN A 302 8.83 -5.53 25.67
#